data_086a62fad380bba0b89fe76965a3b842
#
_entry.id   086a62fad380bba0b89fe76965a3b842
#
_cell.length_a   1.000
_cell.length_b   1.000
_cell.length_c   1.000
_cell.angle_alpha   90.00
_cell.angle_beta   90.00
_cell.angle_gamma   90.00
#
_symmetry.space_group_name_H-M   'P 1'
#
loop_
_entity.id
_entity.type
_entity.pdbx_description
1 polymer ?
#
loop_
_entity_poly.entity_id
_entity_poly.type
_entity_poly.pdbx_seq_one_letter_code
_entity_poly.pdbx_strand_id
1 'polypeptide(L)'
;MSQQSIVDIAKSQLIAYNEKNWTAATASLAPTVVYDEVGTNRTISGVGQVLDAWKGWAAAIPDSRATFDAVHVAGNTVILEVTWRGKQSGPLQTPSGQIPATGKSIEIRACQLVDVSDGKVQRVRHYFDMATLLAQLGVSPVGT
;
A
#
# COMPACT_ATOMS: atom_id res chain seq x y z
N MET A 1 -18.25 -15.85 -7.95
CA MET A 1 -17.93 -15.24 -6.64
C MET A 1 -18.81 -14.01 -6.48
N SER A 2 -19.41 -13.81 -5.31
CA SER A 2 -20.24 -12.65 -5.05
C SER A 2 -19.41 -11.38 -4.95
N GLN A 3 -20.06 -10.22 -5.14
CA GLN A 3 -19.37 -8.94 -4.93
C GLN A 3 -18.82 -8.81 -3.51
N GLN A 4 -19.57 -9.30 -2.52
CA GLN A 4 -19.10 -9.22 -1.13
C GLN A 4 -17.85 -10.07 -0.92
N SER A 5 -17.77 -11.26 -1.53
CA SER A 5 -16.56 -12.09 -1.44
C SER A 5 -15.37 -11.43 -2.08
N ILE A 6 -15.54 -10.78 -3.23
CA ILE A 6 -14.48 -10.05 -3.93
C ILE A 6 -14.00 -8.88 -3.07
N VAL A 7 -14.93 -8.15 -2.46
CA VAL A 7 -14.59 -7.03 -1.57
C VAL A 7 -13.80 -7.51 -0.37
N ASP A 8 -14.23 -8.61 0.26
CA ASP A 8 -13.54 -9.16 1.43
C ASP A 8 -12.12 -9.59 1.08
N ILE A 9 -11.93 -10.22 -0.07
CA ILE A 9 -10.59 -10.62 -0.54
C ILE A 9 -9.72 -9.38 -0.80
N ALA A 10 -10.28 -8.38 -1.50
CA ALA A 10 -9.53 -7.16 -1.79
C ALA A 10 -9.10 -6.44 -0.51
N LYS A 11 -9.98 -6.36 0.49
CA LYS A 11 -9.68 -5.73 1.77
C LYS A 11 -8.66 -6.52 2.57
N SER A 12 -8.67 -7.86 2.45
CA SER A 12 -7.86 -8.72 3.30
C SER A 12 -6.37 -8.43 3.21
N GLN A 13 -5.87 -8.05 2.02
CA GLN A 13 -4.45 -7.73 1.86
C GLN A 13 -4.07 -6.45 2.63
N LEU A 14 -4.97 -5.47 2.67
CA LEU A 14 -4.75 -4.23 3.39
C LEU A 14 -4.91 -4.43 4.91
N ILE A 15 -5.91 -5.20 5.32
CA ILE A 15 -6.10 -5.54 6.73
C ILE A 15 -4.88 -6.29 7.27
N ALA A 16 -4.36 -7.23 6.49
CA ALA A 16 -3.14 -7.96 6.86
C ALA A 16 -1.95 -7.01 7.01
N TYR A 17 -1.79 -6.05 6.09
CA TYR A 17 -0.75 -5.02 6.23
C TYR A 17 -0.94 -4.22 7.51
N ASN A 18 -2.16 -3.77 7.78
CA ASN A 18 -2.44 -2.99 8.99
C ASN A 18 -2.00 -3.72 10.26
N GLU A 19 -2.18 -5.03 10.29
CA GLU A 19 -1.80 -5.88 11.42
C GLU A 19 -0.34 -6.33 11.36
N LYS A 20 0.35 -6.03 10.27
CA LYS A 20 1.71 -6.52 9.98
C LYS A 20 1.75 -8.04 10.04
N ASN A 21 0.65 -8.67 9.61
CA ASN A 21 0.50 -10.11 9.54
C ASN A 21 0.90 -10.59 8.14
N TRP A 22 2.18 -10.87 7.98
CA TRP A 22 2.74 -11.19 6.67
C TRP A 22 2.29 -12.56 6.15
N THR A 23 1.97 -13.48 7.05
CA THR A 23 1.39 -14.77 6.68
C THR A 23 0.01 -14.58 6.05
N ALA A 24 -0.85 -13.77 6.67
CA ALA A 24 -2.17 -13.46 6.14
C ALA A 24 -2.08 -12.69 4.81
N ALA A 25 -1.12 -11.77 4.71
CA ALA A 25 -0.87 -11.03 3.46
C ALA A 25 -0.49 -12.00 2.33
N THR A 26 0.42 -12.91 2.60
CA THR A 26 0.83 -13.93 1.61
C THR A 26 -0.37 -14.76 1.17
N ALA A 27 -1.21 -15.16 2.11
CA ALA A 27 -2.39 -15.98 1.80
C ALA A 27 -3.41 -15.27 0.92
N SER A 28 -3.50 -13.94 1.00
CA SER A 28 -4.46 -13.16 0.22
C SER A 28 -3.98 -12.87 -1.21
N LEU A 29 -2.68 -12.98 -1.47
CA LEU A 29 -2.08 -12.60 -2.75
C LEU A 29 -1.83 -13.82 -3.64
N ALA A 30 -2.06 -13.66 -4.94
CA ALA A 30 -1.64 -14.68 -5.90
C ALA A 30 -0.10 -14.74 -5.92
N PRO A 31 0.49 -15.92 -6.18
CA PRO A 31 1.96 -16.01 -6.26
C PRO A 31 2.58 -15.07 -7.29
N THR A 32 1.85 -14.78 -8.37
CA THR A 32 2.28 -13.90 -9.47
C THR A 32 1.73 -12.48 -9.33
N VAL A 33 1.29 -12.09 -8.14
CA VAL A 33 0.70 -10.77 -7.91
C VAL A 33 1.61 -9.65 -8.41
N VAL A 34 0.98 -8.59 -8.94
CA VAL A 34 1.69 -7.38 -9.36
C VAL A 34 1.24 -6.23 -8.46
N TYR A 35 2.18 -5.57 -7.86
CA TYR A 35 1.94 -4.35 -7.09
C TYR A 35 2.48 -3.17 -7.88
N ASP A 36 1.56 -2.37 -8.39
CA ASP A 36 1.86 -1.19 -9.19
C ASP A 36 1.76 0.03 -8.27
N GLU A 37 2.89 0.46 -7.76
CA GLU A 37 2.97 1.58 -6.83
C GLU A 37 3.11 2.87 -7.62
N VAL A 38 1.98 3.45 -8.00
CA VAL A 38 1.95 4.60 -8.90
C VAL A 38 2.58 5.83 -8.24
N GLY A 39 2.39 6.00 -6.92
CA GLY A 39 2.95 7.15 -6.21
C GLY A 39 4.47 7.24 -6.28
N THR A 40 5.18 6.11 -6.39
CA THR A 40 6.65 6.08 -6.51
C THR A 40 7.10 5.65 -7.91
N ASN A 41 6.16 5.41 -8.81
CA ASN A 41 6.41 5.01 -10.20
C ASN A 41 7.24 3.72 -10.29
N ARG A 42 6.89 2.70 -9.49
CA ARG A 42 7.54 1.40 -9.57
C ARG A 42 6.50 0.28 -9.67
N THR A 43 6.83 -0.77 -10.41
CA THR A 43 6.00 -1.96 -10.56
C THR A 43 6.78 -3.16 -10.02
N ILE A 44 6.18 -3.90 -9.09
CA ILE A 44 6.81 -5.00 -8.38
C ILE A 44 6.01 -6.26 -8.66
N SER A 45 6.68 -7.33 -9.07
CA SER A 45 6.03 -8.59 -9.45
C SER A 45 6.47 -9.71 -8.53
N GLY A 46 5.53 -10.57 -8.19
CA GLY A 46 5.77 -11.74 -7.35
C GLY A 46 5.54 -11.46 -5.87
N VAL A 47 4.91 -12.42 -5.19
CA VAL A 47 4.47 -12.22 -3.80
C VAL A 47 5.62 -11.91 -2.85
N GLY A 48 6.77 -12.56 -3.03
CA GLY A 48 7.93 -12.30 -2.16
C GLY A 48 8.43 -10.87 -2.27
N GLN A 49 8.57 -10.38 -3.49
CA GLN A 49 9.05 -9.01 -3.72
C GLN A 49 8.04 -7.95 -3.30
N VAL A 50 6.75 -8.24 -3.49
CA VAL A 50 5.68 -7.35 -3.03
C VAL A 50 5.72 -7.22 -1.51
N LEU A 51 5.87 -8.34 -0.81
CA LEU A 51 5.96 -8.31 0.66
C LEU A 51 7.20 -7.56 1.12
N ASP A 52 8.34 -7.72 0.44
CA ASP A 52 9.54 -6.97 0.78
C ASP A 52 9.31 -5.46 0.67
N ALA A 53 8.61 -5.02 -0.39
CA ALA A 53 8.26 -3.61 -0.54
C ALA A 53 7.36 -3.11 0.59
N TRP A 54 6.36 -3.90 0.96
CA TRP A 54 5.45 -3.55 2.06
C TRP A 54 6.16 -3.52 3.41
N LYS A 55 7.07 -4.46 3.64
CA LYS A 55 7.89 -4.48 4.86
C LYS A 55 8.80 -3.25 4.92
N GLY A 56 9.26 -2.75 3.77
CA GLY A 56 10.04 -1.51 3.71
C GLY A 56 9.23 -0.31 4.20
N TRP A 57 7.98 -0.19 3.78
CA TRP A 57 7.09 0.85 4.29
C TRP A 57 6.83 0.68 5.79
N ALA A 58 6.61 -0.55 6.23
CA ALA A 58 6.38 -0.85 7.66
C ALA A 58 7.62 -0.57 8.51
N ALA A 59 8.82 -0.75 7.96
CA ALA A 59 10.05 -0.40 8.67
C ALA A 59 10.21 1.11 8.81
N ALA A 60 9.81 1.87 7.78
CA ALA A 60 9.88 3.34 7.80
C ALA A 60 8.80 3.95 8.70
N ILE A 61 7.60 3.41 8.63
CA ILE A 61 6.42 3.90 9.37
C ILE A 61 5.76 2.71 10.05
N PRO A 62 6.33 2.25 11.19
CA PRO A 62 5.90 0.97 11.81
C PRO A 62 4.44 0.93 12.22
N ASP A 63 3.85 2.06 12.56
CA ASP A 63 2.45 2.16 12.92
C ASP A 63 1.57 2.55 11.74
N SER A 64 2.09 2.50 10.51
CA SER A 64 1.29 2.84 9.32
C SER A 64 0.06 1.96 9.23
N ARG A 65 -1.08 2.62 9.08
CA ARG A 65 -2.38 1.96 9.04
C ARG A 65 -3.31 2.71 8.11
N ALA A 66 -4.00 1.97 7.27
CA ALA A 66 -5.01 2.53 6.38
C ALA A 66 -6.39 2.32 6.98
N THR A 67 -7.23 3.35 6.91
CA THR A 67 -8.65 3.24 7.19
C THR A 67 -9.42 3.30 5.87
N PHE A 68 -10.50 2.52 5.77
CA PHE A 68 -11.32 2.51 4.57
C PHE A 68 -12.30 3.67 4.60
N ASP A 69 -12.22 4.55 3.61
CA ASP A 69 -13.12 5.70 3.49
C ASP A 69 -14.31 5.37 2.59
N ALA A 70 -14.08 4.61 1.51
CA ALA A 70 -15.14 4.18 0.59
C ALA A 70 -14.68 2.93 -0.17
N VAL A 71 -15.66 2.14 -0.62
CA VAL A 71 -15.42 0.92 -1.40
C VAL A 71 -16.37 0.90 -2.57
N HIS A 72 -15.82 0.64 -3.76
CA HIS A 72 -16.59 0.54 -5.00
C HIS A 72 -16.19 -0.73 -5.72
N VAL A 73 -17.08 -1.29 -6.52
CA VAL A 73 -16.82 -2.51 -7.29
C VAL A 73 -17.12 -2.27 -8.76
N ALA A 74 -16.20 -2.66 -9.62
CA ALA A 74 -16.36 -2.62 -11.07
C ALA A 74 -15.89 -3.99 -11.62
N GLY A 75 -16.82 -4.88 -11.88
CA GLY A 75 -16.49 -6.25 -12.31
C GLY A 75 -15.69 -6.98 -11.23
N ASN A 76 -14.49 -7.43 -11.56
CA ASN A 76 -13.60 -8.09 -10.61
C ASN A 76 -12.59 -7.12 -9.97
N THR A 77 -12.76 -5.83 -10.20
CA THR A 77 -11.90 -4.81 -9.61
C THR A 77 -12.63 -4.15 -8.45
N VAL A 78 -11.98 -4.11 -7.30
CA VAL A 78 -12.48 -3.41 -6.11
C VAL A 78 -11.66 -2.14 -5.94
N ILE A 79 -12.35 -1.02 -5.78
CA ILE A 79 -11.72 0.28 -5.61
C ILE A 79 -11.82 0.63 -4.12
N LEU A 80 -10.67 0.77 -3.47
CA LEU A 80 -10.58 1.08 -2.05
C LEU A 80 -10.04 2.50 -1.90
N GLU A 81 -10.90 3.42 -1.45
CA GLU A 81 -10.43 4.74 -1.04
C GLU A 81 -10.05 4.67 0.43
N VAL A 82 -8.83 5.05 0.73
CA VAL A 82 -8.27 4.87 2.08
C VAL A 82 -7.51 6.12 2.51
N THR A 83 -7.29 6.23 3.82
CA THR A 83 -6.40 7.23 4.40
C THR A 83 -5.33 6.51 5.20
N TRP A 84 -4.08 6.75 4.85
CA TRP A 84 -2.91 6.23 5.55
C TRP A 84 -2.49 7.20 6.65
N ARG A 85 -2.22 6.68 7.84
CA ARG A 85 -1.69 7.45 8.97
C ARG A 85 -0.56 6.69 9.62
N GLY A 86 0.41 7.43 10.14
CA GLY A 86 1.51 6.85 10.87
C GLY A 86 2.62 7.87 11.10
N LYS A 87 3.65 7.44 11.82
CA LYS A 87 4.81 8.26 12.17
C LYS A 87 6.08 7.65 11.57
N GLN A 88 6.84 8.48 10.87
CA GLN A 88 8.09 8.01 10.26
C GLN A 88 9.19 7.95 11.32
N SER A 89 9.36 6.79 11.92
CA SER A 89 10.38 6.54 12.93
C SER A 89 11.57 5.73 12.42
N GLY A 90 11.51 5.25 11.16
CA GLY A 90 12.60 4.57 10.50
C GLY A 90 12.96 5.24 9.17
N PRO A 91 14.10 4.87 8.56
CA PRO A 91 14.48 5.43 7.27
C PRO A 91 13.52 5.02 6.17
N LEU A 92 13.21 5.94 5.25
CA LEU A 92 12.33 5.70 4.13
C LEU A 92 13.13 5.72 2.82
N GLN A 93 13.03 4.64 2.04
CA GLN A 93 13.61 4.59 0.70
C GLN A 93 12.68 5.26 -0.29
N THR A 94 13.21 6.17 -1.10
CA THR A 94 12.46 6.85 -2.15
C THR A 94 13.22 6.74 -3.47
N PRO A 95 12.58 7.06 -4.62
CA PRO A 95 13.29 7.11 -5.89
C PRO A 95 14.49 8.06 -5.89
N SER A 96 14.45 9.09 -5.05
CA SER A 96 15.52 10.08 -4.95
C SER A 96 16.57 9.75 -3.88
N GLY A 97 16.43 8.61 -3.20
CA GLY A 97 17.35 8.19 -2.15
C GLY A 97 16.67 7.96 -0.81
N GLN A 98 17.47 7.76 0.22
CA GLN A 98 16.97 7.44 1.55
C GLN A 98 16.71 8.71 2.37
N ILE A 99 15.54 8.77 3.01
CA ILE A 99 15.19 9.83 3.95
C ILE A 99 15.41 9.30 5.36
N PRO A 100 16.27 9.91 6.17
CA PRO A 100 16.42 9.52 7.58
C PRO A 100 15.12 9.70 8.33
N ALA A 101 14.98 9.02 9.46
CA ALA A 101 13.79 9.14 10.31
C ALA A 101 13.58 10.59 10.74
N THR A 102 12.41 11.15 10.43
CA THR A 102 12.07 12.54 10.78
C THR A 102 11.29 12.61 12.08
N GLY A 103 10.67 11.52 12.50
CA GLY A 103 9.77 11.51 13.65
C GLY A 103 8.45 12.21 13.39
N LYS A 104 8.17 12.56 12.14
CA LYS A 104 6.96 13.29 11.77
C LYS A 104 5.84 12.34 11.38
N SER A 105 4.61 12.75 11.62
CA SER A 105 3.41 11.98 11.28
C SER A 105 2.94 12.33 9.88
N ILE A 106 2.36 11.34 9.21
CA ILE A 106 1.75 11.51 7.89
C ILE A 106 0.26 11.22 7.95
N GLU A 107 -0.48 11.86 7.06
CA GLU A 107 -1.88 11.55 6.79
C GLU A 107 -2.07 11.72 5.28
N ILE A 108 -2.19 10.58 4.58
CA ILE A 108 -2.20 10.55 3.11
C ILE A 108 -3.45 9.85 2.62
N ARG A 109 -4.21 10.53 1.77
CA ARG A 109 -5.32 9.90 1.07
C ARG A 109 -4.80 9.13 -0.12
N ALA A 110 -5.35 7.93 -0.32
CA ALA A 110 -4.90 7.03 -1.37
C ALA A 110 -6.06 6.25 -1.96
N CYS A 111 -5.81 5.64 -3.11
CA CYS A 111 -6.78 4.80 -3.78
C CYS A 111 -6.07 3.56 -4.29
N GLN A 112 -6.61 2.38 -3.94
CA GLN A 112 -6.14 1.11 -4.48
C GLN A 112 -7.19 0.54 -5.42
N LEU A 113 -6.77 0.15 -6.63
CA LEU A 113 -7.59 -0.65 -7.53
C LEU A 113 -7.08 -2.08 -7.43
N VAL A 114 -7.91 -2.98 -6.90
CA VAL A 114 -7.50 -4.34 -6.55
C VAL A 114 -8.24 -5.31 -7.46
N ASP A 115 -7.51 -5.99 -8.32
CA ASP A 115 -8.07 -7.01 -9.21
C ASP A 115 -8.08 -8.36 -8.49
N VAL A 116 -9.26 -8.97 -8.39
CA VAL A 116 -9.46 -10.23 -7.68
C VAL A 116 -9.94 -11.29 -8.68
N SER A 117 -9.29 -12.44 -8.69
CA SER A 117 -9.75 -13.60 -9.45
C SER A 117 -9.18 -14.86 -8.82
N ASP A 118 -9.89 -15.98 -8.98
CA ASP A 118 -9.51 -17.28 -8.41
C ASP A 118 -9.30 -17.21 -6.88
N GLY A 119 -10.09 -16.38 -6.21
CA GLY A 119 -10.03 -16.24 -4.76
C GLY A 119 -8.80 -15.51 -4.22
N LYS A 120 -8.02 -14.87 -5.08
CA LYS A 120 -6.77 -14.20 -4.72
C LYS A 120 -6.68 -12.82 -5.34
N VAL A 121 -5.89 -11.95 -4.73
CA VAL A 121 -5.52 -10.65 -5.30
C VAL A 121 -4.49 -10.88 -6.38
N GLN A 122 -4.79 -10.46 -7.60
CA GLN A 122 -3.91 -10.63 -8.77
C GLN A 122 -3.08 -9.39 -9.03
N ARG A 123 -3.62 -8.22 -8.75
CA ARG A 123 -2.94 -6.95 -8.99
C ARG A 123 -3.48 -5.88 -8.05
N VAL A 124 -2.59 -5.02 -7.57
CA VAL A 124 -2.93 -3.82 -6.82
C VAL A 124 -2.31 -2.63 -7.52
N ARG A 125 -3.11 -1.65 -7.92
CA ARG A 125 -2.63 -0.36 -8.43
C ARG A 125 -2.88 0.67 -7.34
N HIS A 126 -1.81 1.20 -6.78
CA HIS A 126 -1.86 2.04 -5.59
C HIS A 126 -1.51 3.49 -5.96
N TYR A 127 -2.50 4.35 -5.91
CA TYR A 127 -2.38 5.77 -6.24
C TYR A 127 -2.31 6.56 -4.95
N PHE A 128 -1.26 7.33 -4.80
CA PHE A 128 -1.11 8.29 -3.69
C PHE A 128 -0.14 9.39 -4.11
N ASP A 129 -0.21 10.52 -3.42
CA ASP A 129 0.61 11.69 -3.77
C ASP A 129 1.91 11.68 -2.96
N MET A 130 2.99 11.27 -3.61
CA MET A 130 4.31 11.23 -2.97
C MET A 130 4.80 12.63 -2.59
N ALA A 131 4.46 13.66 -3.37
CA ALA A 131 4.85 15.03 -3.05
C ALA A 131 4.22 15.50 -1.74
N THR A 132 2.95 15.16 -1.51
CA THR A 132 2.27 15.47 -0.24
C THR A 132 2.95 14.75 0.92
N LEU A 133 3.28 13.48 0.74
CA LEU A 133 3.97 12.70 1.77
C LEU A 133 5.32 13.34 2.13
N LEU A 134 6.12 13.67 1.12
CA LEU A 134 7.43 14.29 1.35
C LEU A 134 7.29 15.66 2.03
N ALA A 135 6.29 16.45 1.65
CA ALA A 135 6.03 17.75 2.27
C ALA A 135 5.70 17.60 3.76
N GLN A 136 4.90 16.59 4.11
CA GLN A 136 4.55 16.31 5.50
C GLN A 136 5.78 15.88 6.32
N LEU A 137 6.73 15.21 5.69
CA LEU A 137 7.99 14.83 6.33
C LEU A 137 9.01 15.98 6.35
N GLY A 138 8.68 17.12 5.74
CA GLY A 138 9.58 18.27 5.69
C GLY A 138 10.70 18.12 4.67
N VAL A 139 10.49 17.30 3.64
CA VAL A 139 11.49 17.03 2.59
C VAL A 139 10.99 17.62 1.27
N SER A 140 11.91 18.29 0.56
CA SER A 140 11.57 18.83 -0.75
C SER A 140 11.37 17.71 -1.77
N PRO A 141 10.24 17.68 -2.50
CA PRO A 141 10.00 16.65 -3.51
C PRO A 141 10.96 16.73 -4.70
N VAL A 142 11.64 17.85 -4.90
CA VAL A 142 12.63 18.01 -6.00
C VAL A 142 14.06 17.73 -5.55
N GLY A 143 14.27 17.24 -4.35
CA GLY A 143 15.59 16.79 -3.87
C GLY A 143 16.57 17.92 -3.57
N THR A 144 16.09 19.10 -3.36
CA THR A 144 16.94 20.26 -3.02
C THR A 144 17.05 20.46 -1.53
#